data_bf06dc1f995ebecee46d6ef17822b788
#
_entry.id   bf06dc1f995ebecee46d6ef17822b788
#
_cell.length_a   1.000
_cell.length_b   1.000
_cell.length_c   1.000
_cell.angle_alpha   90.00
_cell.angle_beta   90.00
_cell.angle_gamma   90.00
#
_symmetry.space_group_name_H-M   'P 1'
#
loop_
_entity.id
_entity.type
_entity.pdbx_description
1 polymer ?
#
loop_
_entity_poly.entity_id
_entity_poly.type
_entity_poly.pdbx_seq_one_letter_code
_entity_poly.pdbx_strand_id
1 'polypeptide(L)'
;MTCCVPDADKEILLSTSKAAFGWELIMDLYECNRDTISNEKEISRFARELCDIIDMKPYGDPQTPYFGENQEDTKGYSLIQFIETSSIVGHFSESTGAAYINIFSCKEYDVELAENFTNEFFGAERIHSRFIIRE
;
A
#
# COMPACT_ATOMS: atom_id res chain seq x y z
N MET A 1 -17.97 2.75 -5.97
CA MET A 1 -17.62 1.49 -6.59
C MET A 1 -16.62 0.77 -5.75
N THR A 2 -16.74 -0.42 -5.81
CA THR A 2 -15.76 -1.20 -5.16
C THR A 2 -14.59 -1.36 -6.06
N CYS A 3 -13.47 -1.10 -5.55
CA CYS A 3 -12.29 -1.36 -6.29
C CYS A 3 -11.88 -2.79 -6.17
N CYS A 4 -12.69 -3.58 -5.58
CA CYS A 4 -12.29 -4.91 -5.27
C CYS A 4 -11.75 -5.62 -6.47
N VAL A 5 -10.62 -6.21 -6.28
CA VAL A 5 -10.04 -7.06 -7.28
C VAL A 5 -10.94 -8.28 -7.42
N PRO A 6 -11.28 -8.66 -8.65
CA PRO A 6 -12.04 -9.89 -8.84
C PRO A 6 -11.37 -11.07 -8.18
N ASP A 7 -12.16 -12.01 -7.74
CA ASP A 7 -11.61 -13.18 -7.07
C ASP A 7 -10.55 -13.88 -7.89
N ALA A 8 -10.67 -13.82 -9.20
CA ALA A 8 -9.69 -14.43 -10.08
C ALA A 8 -8.32 -13.78 -9.97
N ASP A 9 -8.29 -12.48 -9.64
CA ASP A 9 -7.04 -11.74 -9.52
C ASP A 9 -6.57 -11.63 -8.09
N LYS A 10 -7.44 -11.91 -7.15
CA LYS A 10 -7.09 -11.86 -5.74
C LYS A 10 -6.87 -13.28 -5.26
N GLU A 11 -5.64 -13.64 -5.20
CA GLU A 11 -5.30 -14.97 -4.72
C GLU A 11 -5.31 -14.95 -3.20
N ILE A 12 -6.15 -15.78 -2.61
CA ILE A 12 -6.23 -15.89 -1.17
C ILE A 12 -5.77 -17.28 -0.81
N LEU A 13 -4.64 -17.34 -0.12
CA LEU A 13 -4.09 -18.60 0.34
C LEU A 13 -4.60 -18.85 1.74
N LEU A 14 -5.56 -19.74 1.86
CA LEU A 14 -6.17 -20.02 3.15
C LEU A 14 -5.43 -21.17 3.81
N SER A 15 -5.02 -20.93 5.03
CA SER A 15 -4.53 -22.00 5.86
C SER A 15 -5.75 -22.66 6.49
N THR A 16 -5.87 -23.97 6.31
CA THR A 16 -7.03 -24.67 6.84
C THR A 16 -6.78 -25.22 8.24
N SER A 17 -5.53 -25.24 8.68
CA SER A 17 -5.21 -25.94 9.92
C SER A 17 -4.44 -25.11 10.92
N LYS A 18 -3.95 -23.96 10.53
CA LYS A 18 -3.10 -23.15 11.41
C LYS A 18 -3.55 -21.72 11.43
N ALA A 19 -3.31 -21.09 12.56
CA ALA A 19 -3.53 -19.67 12.65
C ALA A 19 -2.54 -18.97 11.72
N ALA A 20 -2.99 -17.95 11.04
CA ALA A 20 -2.12 -17.15 10.21
C ALA A 20 -1.17 -16.35 11.08
N PHE A 21 0.05 -16.18 10.61
CA PHE A 21 1.00 -15.29 11.25
C PHE A 21 0.77 -13.86 10.79
N GLY A 22 0.44 -13.68 9.53
CA GLY A 22 0.29 -12.34 9.00
C GLY A 22 -0.58 -12.29 7.76
N TRP A 23 -0.98 -11.08 7.44
CA TRP A 23 -1.83 -10.78 6.29
C TRP A 23 -1.14 -9.72 5.46
N GLU A 24 -0.97 -9.99 4.17
CA GLU A 24 -0.22 -9.11 3.28
C GLU A 24 -1.04 -8.73 2.08
N LEU A 25 -1.24 -7.42 1.89
CA LEU A 25 -1.91 -6.89 0.72
C LEU A 25 -0.87 -6.20 -0.16
N ILE A 26 -0.77 -6.63 -1.41
CA ILE A 26 0.16 -6.08 -2.37
C ILE A 26 -0.66 -5.36 -3.43
N MET A 27 -0.37 -4.08 -3.66
CA MET A 27 -1.13 -3.25 -4.59
C MET A 27 -0.21 -2.57 -5.59
N ASP A 28 -0.51 -2.76 -6.87
CA ASP A 28 0.14 -2.01 -7.94
C ASP A 28 -0.91 -1.07 -8.51
N LEU A 29 -0.64 0.24 -8.41
CA LEU A 29 -1.56 1.27 -8.85
C LEU A 29 -0.99 1.97 -10.07
N TYR A 30 -1.83 2.19 -11.08
CA TYR A 30 -1.40 2.78 -12.34
C TYR A 30 -2.21 4.02 -12.67
N GLU A 31 -1.61 4.95 -13.37
CA GLU A 31 -2.24 6.21 -13.75
C GLU A 31 -2.73 6.96 -12.53
N CYS A 32 -1.88 7.05 -11.52
CA CYS A 32 -2.17 7.78 -10.29
C CYS A 32 -2.14 9.28 -10.54
N ASN A 33 -2.76 10.03 -9.64
CA ASN A 33 -2.63 11.48 -9.65
C ASN A 33 -1.16 11.85 -9.44
N ARG A 34 -0.57 12.50 -10.44
CA ARG A 34 0.86 12.79 -10.43
C ARG A 34 1.25 13.73 -9.32
N ASP A 35 0.39 14.70 -9.03
CA ASP A 35 0.69 15.65 -7.95
C ASP A 35 0.71 14.96 -6.61
N THR A 36 -0.15 13.99 -6.40
CA THR A 36 -0.23 13.29 -5.12
C THR A 36 0.97 12.38 -4.91
N ILE A 37 1.34 11.61 -5.93
CA ILE A 37 2.43 10.64 -5.76
C ILE A 37 3.80 11.28 -5.76
N SER A 38 3.89 12.56 -6.13
CA SER A 38 5.16 13.28 -6.11
C SER A 38 5.24 14.27 -4.95
N ASN A 39 4.33 14.17 -4.00
CA ASN A 39 4.25 15.12 -2.88
C ASN A 39 4.52 14.39 -1.58
N GLU A 40 5.64 14.71 -0.93
CA GLU A 40 6.04 14.04 0.30
C GLU A 40 5.00 14.17 1.40
N LYS A 41 4.41 15.34 1.52
CA LYS A 41 3.41 15.56 2.58
C LYS A 41 2.18 14.69 2.36
N GLU A 42 1.78 14.51 1.11
CA GLU A 42 0.64 13.66 0.80
C GLU A 42 0.96 12.20 1.06
N ILE A 43 2.16 11.76 0.71
CA ILE A 43 2.57 10.38 0.97
C ILE A 43 2.61 10.10 2.47
N SER A 44 3.15 11.04 3.24
CA SER A 44 3.17 10.92 4.71
C SER A 44 1.75 10.89 5.28
N ARG A 45 0.87 11.73 4.75
CA ARG A 45 -0.52 11.78 5.21
C ARG A 45 -1.23 10.47 4.89
N PHE A 46 -0.96 9.90 3.72
CA PHE A 46 -1.52 8.61 3.36
C PHE A 46 -1.18 7.55 4.41
N ALA A 47 0.09 7.48 4.78
CA ALA A 47 0.51 6.46 5.74
C ALA A 47 -0.19 6.62 7.09
N ARG A 48 -0.30 7.87 7.56
CA ARG A 48 -0.95 8.12 8.84
C ARG A 48 -2.44 7.81 8.79
N GLU A 49 -3.11 8.24 7.74
CA GLU A 49 -4.55 8.01 7.62
C GLU A 49 -4.87 6.55 7.39
N LEU A 50 -4.02 5.86 6.64
CA LEU A 50 -4.24 4.42 6.45
C LEU A 50 -4.18 3.67 7.77
N CYS A 51 -3.21 4.03 8.63
CA CYS A 51 -3.14 3.41 9.95
C CYS A 51 -4.44 3.59 10.72
N ASP A 52 -5.02 4.80 10.68
CA ASP A 52 -6.29 5.03 11.35
C ASP A 52 -7.41 4.19 10.77
N ILE A 53 -7.45 4.12 9.45
CA ILE A 53 -8.55 3.44 8.75
C ILE A 53 -8.53 1.95 9.01
N ILE A 54 -7.35 1.33 9.05
CA ILE A 54 -7.26 -0.10 9.31
C ILE A 54 -7.01 -0.42 10.78
N ASP A 55 -7.14 0.58 11.63
CA ASP A 55 -7.05 0.42 13.10
C ASP A 55 -5.70 -0.15 13.51
N MET A 56 -4.64 0.50 13.06
CA MET A 56 -3.28 0.11 13.37
C MET A 56 -2.55 1.27 14.02
N LYS A 57 -1.66 0.96 14.95
CA LYS A 57 -0.92 1.97 15.68
C LYS A 57 0.44 2.18 15.03
N PRO A 58 0.71 3.36 14.48
CA PRO A 58 2.00 3.60 13.86
C PRO A 58 3.11 3.70 14.90
N TYR A 59 4.30 3.29 14.50
CA TYR A 59 5.50 3.41 15.32
C TYR A 59 6.38 4.48 14.66
N GLY A 60 6.40 5.67 15.26
CA GLY A 60 7.17 6.77 14.72
C GLY A 60 6.54 7.40 13.49
N ASP A 61 7.26 8.32 12.90
CA ASP A 61 6.80 9.04 11.72
C ASP A 61 7.10 8.27 10.45
N PRO A 62 6.33 8.49 9.38
CA PRO A 62 6.67 7.90 8.09
C PRO A 62 8.03 8.39 7.61
N GLN A 63 8.77 7.50 7.00
CA GLN A 63 10.05 7.84 6.37
C GLN A 63 9.80 7.91 4.86
N THR A 64 10.20 9.04 4.25
CA THR A 64 9.87 9.29 2.85
C THR A 64 11.10 9.79 2.07
N PRO A 65 12.14 8.96 1.97
CA PRO A 65 13.32 9.36 1.19
C PRO A 65 13.02 9.43 -0.30
N TYR A 66 13.77 10.27 -0.98
CA TYR A 66 13.64 10.42 -2.42
C TYR A 66 14.82 9.76 -3.09
N PHE A 67 14.56 8.85 -4.03
CA PHE A 67 15.59 8.08 -4.69
C PHE A 67 15.48 8.15 -6.21
N GLY A 68 16.52 7.69 -6.87
CA GLY A 68 16.49 7.44 -8.30
C GLY A 68 16.57 8.66 -9.19
N GLU A 69 17.15 9.75 -8.68
CA GLU A 69 17.20 11.00 -9.45
C GLU A 69 17.83 10.84 -10.82
N ASN A 70 18.73 9.87 -10.97
CA ASN A 70 19.42 9.65 -12.25
C ASN A 70 18.76 8.56 -13.09
N GLN A 71 17.61 8.04 -12.66
CA GLN A 71 16.93 6.96 -13.37
C GLN A 71 15.46 7.32 -13.52
N GLU A 72 15.09 7.63 -14.75
CA GLU A 72 13.78 8.21 -15.02
C GLU A 72 12.63 7.36 -14.49
N ASP A 73 12.67 6.06 -14.73
CA ASP A 73 11.52 5.20 -14.40
C ASP A 73 11.38 4.93 -12.91
N THR A 74 12.45 5.09 -12.14
CA THR A 74 12.40 4.76 -10.70
C THR A 74 12.49 6.00 -9.82
N LYS A 75 12.60 7.17 -10.43
CA LYS A 75 12.73 8.42 -9.69
C LYS A 75 11.46 8.68 -8.89
N GLY A 76 11.61 8.97 -7.59
CA GLY A 76 10.46 9.30 -6.76
C GLY A 76 10.69 8.98 -5.31
N TYR A 77 9.64 9.20 -4.53
CA TYR A 77 9.67 8.91 -3.11
C TYR A 77 9.48 7.43 -2.84
N SER A 78 10.11 6.98 -1.78
CA SER A 78 9.77 5.69 -1.17
C SER A 78 9.14 5.99 0.18
N LEU A 79 8.37 5.05 0.69
CA LEU A 79 7.67 5.21 1.95
C LEU A 79 7.90 3.99 2.80
N ILE A 80 8.24 4.19 4.09
CA ILE A 80 8.18 3.13 5.09
C ILE A 80 7.50 3.70 6.31
N GLN A 81 6.41 3.09 6.72
CA GLN A 81 5.76 3.38 7.98
C GLN A 81 5.80 2.12 8.82
N PHE A 82 6.57 2.16 9.89
CA PHE A 82 6.56 1.07 10.84
C PHE A 82 5.28 1.09 11.65
N ILE A 83 4.73 -0.08 11.88
CA ILE A 83 3.57 -0.28 12.72
C ILE A 83 3.99 -1.37 13.69
N GLU A 84 3.48 -1.38 14.90
CA GLU A 84 3.82 -2.45 15.84
C GLU A 84 3.54 -3.79 15.19
N THR A 85 4.58 -4.58 14.97
CA THR A 85 4.56 -5.90 14.31
C THR A 85 4.06 -5.87 12.87
N SER A 86 4.13 -4.69 12.20
CA SER A 86 3.56 -4.52 10.86
C SER A 86 4.29 -3.43 10.11
N SER A 87 3.95 -3.27 8.83
CA SER A 87 4.59 -2.21 8.04
C SER A 87 3.74 -1.84 6.84
N ILE A 88 3.84 -0.58 6.45
CA ILE A 88 3.33 -0.09 5.17
C ILE A 88 4.55 0.37 4.39
N VAL A 89 4.71 -0.14 3.18
CA VAL A 89 5.84 0.19 2.32
C VAL A 89 5.30 0.64 0.98
N GLY A 90 5.88 1.69 0.42
CA GLY A 90 5.47 2.16 -0.88
C GLY A 90 6.63 2.69 -1.69
N HIS A 91 6.50 2.60 -3.01
CA HIS A 91 7.45 3.15 -3.94
C HIS A 91 6.66 3.85 -5.03
N PHE A 92 7.00 5.10 -5.32
CA PHE A 92 6.23 5.95 -6.21
C PHE A 92 7.09 6.37 -7.39
N SER A 93 6.63 6.05 -8.60
CA SER A 93 7.38 6.40 -9.80
C SER A 93 6.76 7.63 -10.43
N GLU A 94 7.47 8.76 -10.37
CA GLU A 94 6.92 10.03 -10.84
C GLU A 94 6.70 10.04 -12.34
N SER A 95 7.61 9.45 -13.11
CA SER A 95 7.51 9.53 -14.56
C SER A 95 6.42 8.61 -15.11
N THR A 96 6.23 7.44 -14.51
CA THR A 96 5.26 6.49 -15.01
C THR A 96 3.89 6.66 -14.39
N GLY A 97 3.80 7.38 -13.26
CA GLY A 97 2.52 7.57 -12.58
C GLY A 97 2.08 6.35 -11.79
N ALA A 98 3.00 5.45 -11.47
CA ALA A 98 2.65 4.21 -10.78
C ALA A 98 3.07 4.24 -9.32
N ALA A 99 2.35 3.49 -8.51
CA ALA A 99 2.67 3.34 -7.09
C ALA A 99 2.58 1.86 -6.74
N TYR A 100 3.56 1.40 -6.00
CA TYR A 100 3.67 0.00 -5.60
C TYR A 100 3.65 -0.04 -4.09
N ILE A 101 2.57 -0.56 -3.50
CA ILE A 101 2.32 -0.44 -2.08
C ILE A 101 2.06 -1.81 -1.48
N ASN A 102 2.60 -2.02 -0.29
CA ASN A 102 2.51 -3.29 0.40
C ASN A 102 2.14 -3.02 1.86
N ILE A 103 1.16 -3.77 2.37
CA ILE A 103 0.78 -3.70 3.77
C ILE A 103 0.92 -5.10 4.34
N PHE A 104 1.83 -5.26 5.30
CA PHE A 104 2.00 -6.53 6.00
C PHE A 104 1.66 -6.32 7.46
N SER A 105 0.85 -7.20 8.04
CA SER A 105 0.47 -7.06 9.44
C SER A 105 0.29 -8.41 10.09
N CYS A 106 0.70 -8.49 11.35
CA CYS A 106 0.42 -9.66 12.20
C CYS A 106 -0.96 -9.57 12.83
N LYS A 107 -1.69 -8.49 12.57
CA LYS A 107 -3.05 -8.28 13.03
C LYS A 107 -3.94 -8.21 11.80
N GLU A 108 -5.09 -8.86 11.86
CA GLU A 108 -6.06 -8.78 10.77
C GLU A 108 -6.52 -7.36 10.55
N TYR A 109 -6.79 -7.03 9.31
CA TYR A 109 -7.33 -5.72 8.96
C TYR A 109 -8.31 -5.89 7.80
N ASP A 110 -9.14 -4.88 7.59
CA ASP A 110 -10.13 -4.90 6.52
C ASP A 110 -9.40 -4.61 5.20
N VAL A 111 -9.15 -5.67 4.45
CA VAL A 111 -8.37 -5.60 3.21
C VAL A 111 -9.08 -4.77 2.15
N GLU A 112 -10.39 -4.93 2.05
CA GLU A 112 -11.15 -4.18 1.06
C GLU A 112 -11.14 -2.69 1.37
N LEU A 113 -11.29 -2.35 2.64
CA LEU A 113 -11.23 -0.96 3.07
C LEU A 113 -9.86 -0.34 2.79
N ALA A 114 -8.79 -1.10 3.06
CA ALA A 114 -7.44 -0.62 2.79
C ALA A 114 -7.23 -0.39 1.29
N GLU A 115 -7.70 -1.30 0.49
CA GLU A 115 -7.57 -1.21 -0.96
C GLU A 115 -8.34 -0.01 -1.52
N ASN A 116 -9.59 0.16 -1.07
CA ASN A 116 -10.41 1.27 -1.52
C ASN A 116 -9.82 2.61 -1.11
N PHE A 117 -9.37 2.71 0.12
CA PHE A 117 -8.77 3.94 0.60
C PHE A 117 -7.53 4.30 -0.20
N THR A 118 -6.67 3.32 -0.44
CA THR A 118 -5.43 3.54 -1.17
C THR A 118 -5.72 4.00 -2.60
N ASN A 119 -6.66 3.32 -3.26
CA ASN A 119 -7.00 3.67 -4.62
C ASN A 119 -7.57 5.08 -4.71
N GLU A 120 -8.45 5.45 -3.79
CA GLU A 120 -9.04 6.78 -3.79
C GLU A 120 -8.00 7.84 -3.47
N PHE A 121 -7.11 7.54 -2.53
CA PHE A 121 -6.12 8.52 -2.11
C PHE A 121 -5.23 8.93 -3.28
N PHE A 122 -4.76 7.94 -4.04
CA PHE A 122 -3.83 8.20 -5.14
C PHE A 122 -4.51 8.36 -6.49
N GLY A 123 -5.82 8.18 -6.55
CA GLY A 123 -6.59 8.41 -7.77
C GLY A 123 -6.18 7.53 -8.94
N ALA A 124 -5.86 6.28 -8.67
CA ALA A 124 -5.40 5.38 -9.72
C ALA A 124 -6.55 5.01 -10.64
N GLU A 125 -6.27 4.93 -11.94
CA GLU A 125 -7.25 4.47 -12.92
C GLU A 125 -7.31 2.97 -13.00
N ARG A 126 -6.21 2.30 -12.64
CA ARG A 126 -6.14 0.84 -12.63
C ARG A 126 -5.44 0.40 -11.37
N ILE A 127 -5.93 -0.67 -10.78
CA ILE A 127 -5.27 -1.27 -9.63
C ILE A 127 -5.23 -2.79 -9.83
N HIS A 128 -4.09 -3.36 -9.52
CA HIS A 128 -3.91 -4.80 -9.51
C HIS A 128 -3.43 -5.18 -8.12
N SER A 129 -4.16 -6.05 -7.43
CA SER A 129 -3.78 -6.38 -6.06
C SER A 129 -3.83 -7.88 -5.82
N ARG A 130 -3.08 -8.29 -4.80
CA ARG A 130 -3.02 -9.66 -4.34
C ARG A 130 -3.05 -9.65 -2.82
N PHE A 131 -3.73 -10.62 -2.24
CA PHE A 131 -3.81 -10.74 -0.80
C PHE A 131 -3.31 -12.13 -0.40
N ILE A 132 -2.34 -12.16 0.50
CA ILE A 132 -1.68 -13.40 0.90
C ILE A 132 -1.80 -13.55 2.40
N ILE A 133 -2.27 -14.72 2.83
CA ILE A 133 -2.28 -15.08 4.24
C ILE A 133 -1.02 -15.89 4.49
N ARG A 134 -0.23 -15.45 5.44
CA ARG A 134 1.06 -16.07 5.74
C ARG A 134 0.96 -16.82 7.06
N GLU A 135 1.46 -18.03 7.05
CA GLU A 135 1.46 -18.88 8.25
C GLU A 135 2.71 -18.69 9.08
#